data_ad6191a89d62ca4e69316b2581c78b1f
#
_entry.id   ad6191a89d62ca4e69316b2581c78b1f
#
_cell.length_a   1.000
_cell.length_b   1.000
_cell.length_c   1.000
_cell.angle_alpha   90.00
_cell.angle_beta   90.00
_cell.angle_gamma   90.00
#
_symmetry.space_group_name_H-M   'P 1'
#
loop_
_entity.id
_entity.type
_entity.pdbx_description
1 polymer ?
#
loop_
_entity_poly.entity_id
_entity_poly.type
_entity_poly.pdbx_seq_one_letter_code
_entity_poly.pdbx_strand_id
1 'polypeptide(L)'
;MEIRILGRDLEVSEIGFGCMGMSHAYGTVSTQKEAEELIEKAIDEGCTFFDTAEIYGTTEDPHHNEKLLGEVLRPYRNKIVLASKCGIRFDETATTVNKPLIPDGRPETIKASIEGSLMRLNTDHLDLYYIHRIDMTVPIEETAGAMKELMEQGKITHWGLSEASEEIIRRAHKVCPVTAIQNRYSMMYRDYEKLFPVLEELKIGFVAFSPLANGLLTAAYHSHGEFEKPGDYRSAMPQFTEEGLKENNEFMSWMKVIAEEKNATPAQISLAWMLAKKPYIVPIPGTRKVNRLEENMESADIKLTQDEVRSIDEMLAHMPMSQVFGGSKIQKK
;
A
#
# COMPACT_ATOMS: atom_id res chain seq x y z
N MET A 1 -15.35 7.05 10.85
CA MET A 1 -14.61 6.99 9.56
C MET A 1 -15.62 6.93 8.42
N GLU A 2 -15.43 7.71 7.35
CA GLU A 2 -16.30 7.72 6.18
C GLU A 2 -16.03 6.51 5.26
N ILE A 3 -16.98 6.20 4.38
CA ILE A 3 -16.83 5.16 3.36
C ILE A 3 -16.42 5.81 2.04
N ARG A 4 -15.48 5.19 1.33
CA ARG A 4 -15.09 5.52 -0.04
C ARG A 4 -15.39 4.37 -0.98
N ILE A 5 -15.60 4.69 -2.26
CA ILE A 5 -15.86 3.69 -3.28
C ILE A 5 -14.60 3.57 -4.17
N LEU A 6 -14.01 2.39 -4.17
CA LEU A 6 -13.00 2.01 -5.15
C LEU A 6 -13.69 1.43 -6.38
N GLY A 7 -13.29 1.94 -7.55
CA GLY A 7 -13.94 1.53 -8.78
C GLY A 7 -15.40 1.97 -8.86
N ARG A 8 -16.29 1.04 -9.10
CA ARG A 8 -17.71 1.30 -9.31
C ARG A 8 -18.55 1.06 -8.05
N ASP A 9 -18.15 0.11 -7.22
CA ASP A 9 -19.00 -0.49 -6.19
C ASP A 9 -18.28 -1.12 -4.99
N LEU A 10 -16.94 -1.11 -4.94
CA LEU A 10 -16.21 -1.64 -3.80
C LEU A 10 -16.14 -0.58 -2.68
N GLU A 11 -16.99 -0.73 -1.68
CA GLU A 11 -17.02 0.12 -0.50
C GLU A 11 -15.88 -0.24 0.47
N VAL A 12 -15.10 0.75 0.88
CA VAL A 12 -14.00 0.61 1.85
C VAL A 12 -13.99 1.78 2.82
N SER A 13 -13.41 1.62 4.00
CA SER A 13 -13.08 2.76 4.87
C SER A 13 -12.13 3.72 4.16
N GLU A 14 -12.26 5.01 4.39
CA GLU A 14 -11.44 6.05 3.72
C GLU A 14 -9.95 5.96 4.03
N ILE A 15 -9.58 5.27 5.12
CA ILE A 15 -8.22 4.84 5.45
C ILE A 15 -8.26 3.32 5.61
N GLY A 16 -7.39 2.62 4.88
CA GLY A 16 -7.18 1.19 5.06
C GLY A 16 -5.95 0.89 5.92
N PHE A 17 -5.70 -0.38 6.18
CA PHE A 17 -4.57 -0.84 6.96
C PHE A 17 -3.61 -1.69 6.12
N GLY A 18 -2.38 -1.19 5.91
CA GLY A 18 -1.30 -1.91 5.23
C GLY A 18 -0.63 -2.91 6.18
N CYS A 19 -0.85 -4.20 5.96
CA CYS A 19 -0.39 -5.26 6.86
C CYS A 19 1.06 -5.71 6.62
N MET A 20 1.73 -5.22 5.58
CA MET A 20 3.09 -5.64 5.20
C MET A 20 4.07 -5.59 6.38
N GLY A 21 4.03 -4.51 7.16
CA GLY A 21 4.97 -4.27 8.27
C GLY A 21 4.88 -5.27 9.42
N MET A 22 3.85 -6.11 9.49
CA MET A 22 3.72 -7.13 10.53
C MET A 22 4.75 -8.27 10.37
N SER A 23 5.25 -8.53 9.15
CA SER A 23 6.17 -9.63 8.89
C SER A 23 7.24 -9.35 7.82
N HIS A 24 7.26 -8.16 7.23
CA HIS A 24 8.17 -7.85 6.13
C HIS A 24 8.75 -6.44 6.24
N ALA A 25 10.01 -6.27 5.86
CA ALA A 25 10.73 -5.00 5.64
C ALA A 25 11.08 -4.14 6.88
N TYR A 26 10.50 -4.35 8.05
CA TYR A 26 10.67 -3.47 9.22
C TYR A 26 11.19 -4.18 10.47
N GLY A 27 12.09 -5.15 10.29
CA GLY A 27 12.73 -5.88 11.39
C GLY A 27 11.97 -7.16 11.77
N THR A 28 11.80 -7.42 13.07
CA THR A 28 11.21 -8.67 13.57
C THR A 28 9.74 -8.83 13.18
N VAL A 29 9.33 -10.08 12.98
CA VAL A 29 7.94 -10.46 12.71
C VAL A 29 7.07 -10.22 13.94
N SER A 30 5.85 -9.73 13.76
CA SER A 30 4.86 -9.62 14.82
C SER A 30 4.40 -10.99 15.28
N THR A 31 4.19 -11.13 16.58
CA THR A 31 3.51 -12.30 17.14
C THR A 31 2.02 -12.25 16.76
N GLN A 32 1.36 -13.42 16.85
CA GLN A 32 -0.09 -13.48 16.61
C GLN A 32 -0.85 -12.53 17.54
N LYS A 33 -0.48 -12.48 18.83
CA LYS A 33 -1.11 -11.60 19.81
C LYS A 33 -0.97 -10.11 19.47
N GLU A 34 0.22 -9.67 19.01
CA GLU A 34 0.43 -8.29 18.57
C GLU A 34 -0.39 -7.95 17.32
N ALA A 35 -0.53 -8.93 16.41
CA ALA A 35 -1.36 -8.76 15.23
C ALA A 35 -2.86 -8.71 15.57
N GLU A 36 -3.34 -9.56 16.48
CA GLU A 36 -4.70 -9.55 16.99
C GLU A 36 -5.04 -8.19 17.61
N GLU A 37 -4.20 -7.68 18.52
CA GLU A 37 -4.41 -6.38 19.17
C GLU A 37 -4.50 -5.22 18.16
N LEU A 38 -3.64 -5.21 17.14
CA LEU A 38 -3.67 -4.20 16.08
C LEU A 38 -4.92 -4.30 15.19
N ILE A 39 -5.31 -5.52 14.82
CA ILE A 39 -6.48 -5.76 13.95
C ILE A 39 -7.78 -5.40 14.69
N GLU A 40 -7.93 -5.85 15.94
CA GLU A 40 -9.08 -5.50 16.77
C GLU A 40 -9.21 -3.98 16.89
N LYS A 41 -8.12 -3.31 17.23
CA LYS A 41 -8.12 -1.86 17.34
C LYS A 41 -8.45 -1.16 16.02
N ALA A 42 -7.91 -1.62 14.88
CA ALA A 42 -8.23 -1.06 13.57
C ALA A 42 -9.74 -1.17 13.25
N ILE A 43 -10.34 -2.32 13.56
CA ILE A 43 -11.77 -2.56 13.35
C ILE A 43 -12.62 -1.68 14.27
N ASP A 44 -12.22 -1.53 15.54
CA ASP A 44 -12.89 -0.67 16.50
C ASP A 44 -12.87 0.80 16.08
N GLU A 45 -11.79 1.25 15.42
CA GLU A 45 -11.69 2.58 14.80
C GLU A 45 -12.47 2.71 13.46
N GLY A 46 -13.13 1.65 13.02
CA GLY A 46 -13.95 1.61 11.81
C GLY A 46 -13.17 1.32 10.51
N CYS A 47 -11.95 0.81 10.59
CA CYS A 47 -11.22 0.34 9.42
C CYS A 47 -11.84 -0.95 8.90
N THR A 48 -12.22 -0.94 7.63
CA THR A 48 -12.77 -2.12 6.95
C THR A 48 -11.85 -2.68 5.87
N PHE A 49 -10.78 -1.98 5.48
CA PHE A 49 -9.93 -2.35 4.35
C PHE A 49 -8.54 -2.79 4.82
N PHE A 50 -8.20 -4.07 4.61
CA PHE A 50 -6.93 -4.70 4.99
C PHE A 50 -6.18 -5.18 3.77
N ASP A 51 -4.90 -4.76 3.63
CA ASP A 51 -4.07 -5.02 2.47
C ASP A 51 -2.83 -5.85 2.83
N THR A 52 -2.66 -6.98 2.15
CA THR A 52 -1.49 -7.87 2.23
C THR A 52 -0.94 -8.23 0.85
N ALA A 53 -0.04 -9.21 0.76
CA ALA A 53 0.42 -9.85 -0.47
C ALA A 53 1.00 -11.24 -0.18
N GLU A 54 0.98 -12.12 -1.18
CA GLU A 54 1.51 -13.48 -1.08
C GLU A 54 3.00 -13.54 -0.69
N ILE A 55 3.77 -12.51 -1.06
CA ILE A 55 5.22 -12.45 -0.83
C ILE A 55 5.63 -11.65 0.41
N TYR A 56 4.68 -11.22 1.25
CA TYR A 56 5.02 -10.49 2.48
C TYR A 56 5.37 -11.46 3.61
N GLY A 57 6.64 -11.85 3.67
CA GLY A 57 7.14 -12.77 4.68
C GLY A 57 8.63 -12.57 4.93
N THR A 58 9.24 -13.58 5.52
CA THR A 58 10.67 -13.68 5.77
C THR A 58 11.35 -14.56 4.71
N THR A 59 12.67 -14.66 4.77
CA THR A 59 13.42 -15.60 3.91
C THR A 59 13.04 -17.06 4.19
N GLU A 60 12.72 -17.38 5.45
CA GLU A 60 12.36 -18.73 5.90
C GLU A 60 10.89 -19.07 5.59
N ASP A 61 10.01 -18.08 5.64
CA ASP A 61 8.60 -18.22 5.33
C ASP A 61 8.10 -17.04 4.46
N PRO A 62 8.23 -17.10 3.14
CA PRO A 62 7.88 -16.02 2.23
C PRO A 62 6.40 -15.61 2.25
N HIS A 63 5.54 -16.47 2.78
CA HIS A 63 4.09 -16.28 2.83
C HIS A 63 3.56 -16.02 4.25
N HIS A 64 4.43 -15.69 5.19
CA HIS A 64 4.09 -15.58 6.61
C HIS A 64 2.96 -14.58 6.88
N ASN A 65 2.93 -13.45 6.16
CA ASN A 65 1.91 -12.41 6.37
C ASN A 65 0.49 -12.93 6.13
N GLU A 66 0.25 -13.61 5.01
CA GLU A 66 -1.07 -14.16 4.73
C GLU A 66 -1.48 -15.25 5.76
N LYS A 67 -0.55 -16.08 6.23
CA LYS A 67 -0.84 -17.06 7.27
C LYS A 67 -1.25 -16.39 8.58
N LEU A 68 -0.48 -15.38 9.02
CA LEU A 68 -0.77 -14.60 10.22
C LEU A 68 -2.15 -13.93 10.11
N LEU A 69 -2.42 -13.27 8.99
CA LEU A 69 -3.69 -12.59 8.77
C LEU A 69 -4.87 -13.54 8.64
N GLY A 70 -4.67 -14.72 8.05
CA GLY A 70 -5.70 -15.75 7.94
C GLY A 70 -6.23 -16.22 9.30
N GLU A 71 -5.36 -16.23 10.34
CA GLU A 71 -5.78 -16.55 11.71
C GLU A 71 -6.50 -15.35 12.37
N VAL A 72 -5.91 -14.14 12.28
CA VAL A 72 -6.42 -13.00 13.06
C VAL A 72 -7.62 -12.29 12.43
N LEU A 73 -7.76 -12.32 11.09
CA LEU A 73 -8.90 -11.72 10.40
C LEU A 73 -10.13 -12.63 10.28
N ARG A 74 -9.97 -13.93 10.53
CA ARG A 74 -11.05 -14.92 10.41
C ARG A 74 -12.34 -14.54 11.14
N PRO A 75 -12.33 -14.04 12.40
CA PRO A 75 -13.55 -13.64 13.09
C PRO A 75 -14.29 -12.46 12.44
N TYR A 76 -13.59 -11.67 11.63
CA TYR A 76 -14.08 -10.42 11.05
C TYR A 76 -14.33 -10.51 9.55
N ARG A 77 -14.09 -11.67 8.91
CA ARG A 77 -14.07 -11.83 7.45
C ARG A 77 -15.28 -11.20 6.73
N ASN A 78 -16.47 -11.37 7.27
CA ASN A 78 -17.72 -10.85 6.69
C ASN A 78 -17.96 -9.35 6.94
N LYS A 79 -17.06 -8.67 7.63
CA LYS A 79 -17.17 -7.24 7.98
C LYS A 79 -16.07 -6.40 7.33
N ILE A 80 -15.16 -7.03 6.60
CA ILE A 80 -13.97 -6.39 6.05
C ILE A 80 -13.84 -6.63 4.55
N VAL A 81 -13.10 -5.75 3.92
CA VAL A 81 -12.56 -5.90 2.57
C VAL A 81 -11.12 -6.37 2.69
N LEU A 82 -10.86 -7.59 2.24
CA LEU A 82 -9.53 -8.21 2.29
C LEU A 82 -8.89 -8.19 0.91
N ALA A 83 -7.74 -7.49 0.81
CA ALA A 83 -6.96 -7.42 -0.40
C ALA A 83 -5.64 -8.18 -0.27
N SER A 84 -5.27 -8.90 -1.33
CA SER A 84 -3.94 -9.50 -1.49
C SER A 84 -3.40 -9.28 -2.90
N LYS A 85 -2.17 -9.73 -3.17
CA LYS A 85 -1.47 -9.48 -4.43
C LYS A 85 -0.71 -10.71 -4.89
N CYS A 86 -0.67 -10.92 -6.21
CA CYS A 86 0.10 -11.98 -6.88
C CYS A 86 0.96 -11.43 -8.02
N GLY A 87 1.56 -12.35 -8.77
CA GLY A 87 2.30 -12.01 -9.98
C GLY A 87 3.74 -11.59 -9.72
N ILE A 88 4.31 -12.00 -8.59
CA ILE A 88 5.74 -11.94 -8.32
C ILE A 88 6.19 -13.29 -7.77
N ARG A 89 7.29 -13.80 -8.26
CA ARG A 89 7.95 -14.99 -7.74
C ARG A 89 9.40 -14.73 -7.41
N PHE A 90 10.00 -15.59 -6.62
CA PHE A 90 11.44 -15.57 -6.38
C PHE A 90 12.21 -16.14 -7.57
N ASP A 91 13.38 -15.56 -7.85
CA ASP A 91 14.30 -16.14 -8.84
C ASP A 91 14.98 -17.39 -8.27
N GLU A 92 14.41 -18.55 -8.58
CA GLU A 92 14.93 -19.83 -8.12
C GLU A 92 16.30 -20.17 -8.72
N THR A 93 16.73 -19.45 -9.76
CA THR A 93 18.07 -19.62 -10.38
C THR A 93 19.16 -18.83 -9.65
N ALA A 94 18.77 -17.86 -8.81
CA ALA A 94 19.72 -17.05 -8.04
C ALA A 94 20.33 -17.85 -6.89
N THR A 95 21.64 -17.69 -6.72
CA THR A 95 22.42 -18.34 -5.65
C THR A 95 22.53 -17.50 -4.38
N THR A 96 21.97 -16.29 -4.39
CA THR A 96 21.96 -15.37 -3.24
C THR A 96 20.93 -15.79 -2.20
N VAL A 97 21.23 -15.56 -0.92
CA VAL A 97 20.29 -15.84 0.18
C VAL A 97 18.97 -15.08 0.00
N ASN A 98 19.07 -13.80 -0.36
CA ASN A 98 17.93 -12.99 -0.73
C ASN A 98 17.72 -13.10 -2.24
N LYS A 99 16.87 -14.04 -2.66
CA LYS A 99 16.54 -14.24 -4.07
C LYS A 99 15.88 -13.00 -4.66
N PRO A 100 16.30 -12.53 -5.85
CA PRO A 100 15.62 -11.46 -6.54
C PRO A 100 14.15 -11.77 -6.81
N LEU A 101 13.31 -10.73 -6.85
CA LEU A 101 11.92 -10.85 -7.24
C LEU A 101 11.77 -10.66 -8.75
N ILE A 102 11.00 -11.53 -9.38
CA ILE A 102 10.70 -11.50 -10.81
C ILE A 102 9.18 -11.39 -10.98
N PRO A 103 8.69 -10.42 -11.78
CA PRO A 103 7.29 -10.41 -12.19
C PRO A 103 6.94 -11.69 -12.97
N ASP A 104 5.76 -12.22 -12.72
CA ASP A 104 5.22 -13.37 -13.43
C ASP A 104 3.70 -13.23 -13.61
N GLY A 105 3.32 -12.60 -14.72
CA GLY A 105 1.92 -12.29 -15.05
C GLY A 105 1.18 -13.40 -15.81
N ARG A 106 1.79 -14.60 -15.93
CA ARG A 106 1.18 -15.71 -16.66
C ARG A 106 -0.09 -16.22 -16.00
N PRO A 107 -1.12 -16.56 -16.78
CA PRO A 107 -2.39 -17.08 -16.26
C PRO A 107 -2.26 -18.25 -15.29
N GLU A 108 -1.38 -19.21 -15.58
CA GLU A 108 -1.15 -20.37 -14.71
C GLU A 108 -0.55 -19.98 -13.36
N THR A 109 0.36 -19.00 -13.33
CA THR A 109 0.93 -18.49 -12.08
C THR A 109 -0.14 -17.78 -11.23
N ILE A 110 -0.95 -16.92 -11.86
CA ILE A 110 -2.03 -16.20 -11.18
C ILE A 110 -3.04 -17.17 -10.55
N LYS A 111 -3.43 -18.22 -11.33
CA LYS A 111 -4.37 -19.24 -10.86
C LYS A 111 -3.80 -20.08 -9.72
N ALA A 112 -2.51 -20.39 -9.74
CA ALA A 112 -1.86 -21.09 -8.64
C ALA A 112 -1.72 -20.20 -7.39
N SER A 113 -1.37 -18.92 -7.58
CA SER A 113 -1.22 -17.94 -6.49
C SER A 113 -2.52 -17.75 -5.70
N ILE A 114 -3.66 -17.61 -6.39
CA ILE A 114 -4.94 -17.40 -5.68
C ILE A 114 -5.31 -18.60 -4.80
N GLU A 115 -5.10 -19.84 -5.27
CA GLU A 115 -5.36 -21.04 -4.46
C GLU A 115 -4.51 -21.03 -3.18
N GLY A 116 -3.23 -20.69 -3.31
CA GLY A 116 -2.34 -20.53 -2.17
C GLY A 116 -2.78 -19.44 -1.21
N SER A 117 -3.16 -18.26 -1.73
CA SER A 117 -3.62 -17.13 -0.91
C SER A 117 -4.91 -17.45 -0.16
N LEU A 118 -5.91 -18.04 -0.81
CA LEU A 118 -7.17 -18.43 -0.18
C LEU A 118 -6.94 -19.44 0.96
N MET A 119 -6.07 -20.43 0.74
CA MET A 119 -5.73 -21.40 1.77
C MET A 119 -5.02 -20.74 2.97
N ARG A 120 -4.04 -19.85 2.72
CA ARG A 120 -3.27 -19.19 3.79
C ARG A 120 -4.11 -18.17 4.55
N LEU A 121 -4.97 -17.44 3.86
CA LEU A 121 -5.88 -16.45 4.44
C LEU A 121 -7.15 -17.06 5.04
N ASN A 122 -7.31 -18.38 4.93
CA ASN A 122 -8.42 -19.13 5.53
C ASN A 122 -9.80 -18.58 5.10
N THR A 123 -9.96 -18.31 3.81
CA THR A 123 -11.16 -17.72 3.20
C THR A 123 -11.46 -18.38 1.85
N ASP A 124 -12.70 -18.31 1.40
CA ASP A 124 -13.15 -18.83 0.11
C ASP A 124 -13.02 -17.82 -1.04
N HIS A 125 -12.87 -16.54 -0.73
CA HIS A 125 -12.67 -15.47 -1.71
C HIS A 125 -11.84 -14.32 -1.16
N LEU A 126 -11.28 -13.49 -2.08
CA LEU A 126 -10.72 -12.17 -1.79
C LEU A 126 -11.64 -11.08 -2.35
N ASP A 127 -11.76 -9.97 -1.65
CA ASP A 127 -12.57 -8.86 -2.11
C ASP A 127 -11.83 -8.04 -3.18
N LEU A 128 -10.50 -7.94 -3.09
CA LEU A 128 -9.69 -7.22 -4.07
C LEU A 128 -8.35 -7.94 -4.27
N TYR A 129 -8.04 -8.30 -5.51
CA TYR A 129 -6.80 -9.00 -5.85
C TYR A 129 -5.99 -8.25 -6.87
N TYR A 130 -4.73 -7.96 -6.55
CA TYR A 130 -3.87 -7.15 -7.41
C TYR A 130 -2.83 -7.97 -8.16
N ILE A 131 -2.50 -7.55 -9.38
CA ILE A 131 -1.20 -7.83 -9.98
C ILE A 131 -0.17 -6.92 -9.32
N HIS A 132 0.75 -7.51 -8.56
CA HIS A 132 1.69 -6.78 -7.69
C HIS A 132 2.74 -5.99 -8.48
N ARG A 133 3.21 -6.53 -9.62
CA ARG A 133 4.07 -5.86 -10.60
C ARG A 133 3.74 -6.35 -11.99
N ILE A 134 3.82 -5.44 -12.95
CA ILE A 134 3.53 -5.76 -14.34
C ILE A 134 4.67 -6.59 -14.93
N ASP A 135 4.34 -7.74 -15.47
CA ASP A 135 5.24 -8.57 -16.26
C ASP A 135 5.19 -8.11 -17.72
N MET A 136 6.26 -7.43 -18.17
CA MET A 136 6.33 -6.92 -19.54
C MET A 136 6.57 -8.00 -20.59
N THR A 137 6.80 -9.25 -20.17
CA THR A 137 7.00 -10.40 -21.08
C THR A 137 5.70 -11.13 -21.40
N VAL A 138 4.62 -10.83 -20.65
CA VAL A 138 3.28 -11.39 -20.85
C VAL A 138 2.33 -10.27 -21.31
N PRO A 139 1.56 -10.46 -22.39
CA PRO A 139 0.52 -9.50 -22.77
C PRO A 139 -0.44 -9.25 -21.61
N ILE A 140 -0.65 -7.99 -21.26
CA ILE A 140 -1.52 -7.65 -20.12
C ILE A 140 -2.96 -8.16 -20.30
N GLU A 141 -3.38 -8.37 -21.53
CA GLU A 141 -4.67 -8.94 -21.88
C GLU A 141 -4.83 -10.38 -21.37
N GLU A 142 -3.76 -11.18 -21.39
CA GLU A 142 -3.77 -12.56 -20.86
C GLU A 142 -3.88 -12.54 -19.34
N THR A 143 -3.09 -11.67 -18.69
CA THR A 143 -3.17 -11.41 -17.24
C THR A 143 -4.58 -10.96 -16.81
N ALA A 144 -5.16 -9.98 -17.53
CA ALA A 144 -6.52 -9.48 -17.26
C ALA A 144 -7.60 -10.55 -17.55
N GLY A 145 -7.37 -11.41 -18.55
CA GLY A 145 -8.22 -12.57 -18.83
C GLY A 145 -8.24 -13.55 -17.67
N ALA A 146 -7.09 -13.86 -17.09
CA ALA A 146 -7.01 -14.72 -15.89
C ALA A 146 -7.76 -14.11 -14.69
N MET A 147 -7.63 -12.81 -14.44
CA MET A 147 -8.38 -12.14 -13.38
C MET A 147 -9.90 -12.19 -13.61
N LYS A 148 -10.34 -12.02 -14.85
CA LYS A 148 -11.75 -12.17 -15.22
C LYS A 148 -12.26 -13.58 -14.91
N GLU A 149 -11.52 -14.62 -15.26
CA GLU A 149 -11.90 -16.01 -14.95
C GLU A 149 -11.98 -16.24 -13.43
N LEU A 150 -11.08 -15.66 -12.62
CA LEU A 150 -11.14 -15.76 -11.16
C LEU A 150 -12.38 -15.07 -10.59
N MET A 151 -12.80 -13.93 -11.16
CA MET A 151 -14.07 -13.26 -10.80
C MET A 151 -15.27 -14.14 -11.16
N GLU A 152 -15.29 -14.72 -12.36
CA GLU A 152 -16.37 -15.63 -12.81
C GLU A 152 -16.46 -16.90 -11.95
N GLN A 153 -15.35 -17.35 -11.38
CA GLN A 153 -15.28 -18.47 -10.43
C GLN A 153 -15.65 -18.07 -8.99
N GLY A 154 -15.85 -16.79 -8.71
CA GLY A 154 -16.13 -16.27 -7.37
C GLY A 154 -14.95 -16.29 -6.40
N LYS A 155 -13.72 -16.54 -6.88
CA LYS A 155 -12.50 -16.54 -6.04
C LYS A 155 -12.02 -15.14 -5.68
N ILE A 156 -12.36 -14.16 -6.51
CA ILE A 156 -12.16 -12.74 -6.22
C ILE A 156 -13.43 -11.98 -6.62
N THR A 157 -13.75 -10.90 -5.93
CA THR A 157 -14.90 -10.05 -6.32
C THR A 157 -14.47 -8.87 -7.18
N HIS A 158 -13.26 -8.34 -6.92
CA HIS A 158 -12.67 -7.21 -7.63
C HIS A 158 -11.18 -7.46 -7.88
N TRP A 159 -10.62 -6.72 -8.85
CA TRP A 159 -9.20 -6.82 -9.12
C TRP A 159 -8.56 -5.47 -9.43
N GLY A 160 -7.22 -5.43 -9.34
CA GLY A 160 -6.46 -4.22 -9.56
C GLY A 160 -5.05 -4.45 -10.09
N LEU A 161 -4.37 -3.34 -10.34
CA LEU A 161 -2.99 -3.29 -10.83
C LEU A 161 -2.13 -2.45 -9.87
N SER A 162 -0.88 -2.84 -9.67
CA SER A 162 0.08 -2.04 -8.90
C SER A 162 1.21 -1.53 -9.80
N GLU A 163 1.50 -0.23 -9.69
CA GLU A 163 2.53 0.50 -10.44
C GLU A 163 2.44 0.33 -11.98
N ALA A 164 1.21 0.32 -12.51
CA ALA A 164 0.94 0.24 -13.93
C ALA A 164 0.98 1.62 -14.62
N SER A 165 1.40 1.64 -15.89
CA SER A 165 1.29 2.82 -16.75
C SER A 165 -0.15 3.02 -17.24
N GLU A 166 -0.47 4.24 -17.72
CA GLU A 166 -1.77 4.52 -18.33
C GLU A 166 -2.10 3.56 -19.48
N GLU A 167 -1.13 3.27 -20.35
CA GLU A 167 -1.30 2.33 -21.46
C GLU A 167 -1.74 0.95 -20.96
N ILE A 168 -1.04 0.41 -19.96
CA ILE A 168 -1.34 -0.89 -19.36
C ILE A 168 -2.72 -0.88 -18.71
N ILE A 169 -3.05 0.16 -17.97
CA ILE A 169 -4.37 0.32 -17.33
C ILE A 169 -5.48 0.27 -18.37
N ARG A 170 -5.37 1.05 -19.47
CA ARG A 170 -6.38 1.09 -20.53
C ARG A 170 -6.54 -0.25 -21.23
N ARG A 171 -5.45 -0.95 -21.53
CA ARG A 171 -5.48 -2.26 -22.18
C ARG A 171 -6.12 -3.31 -21.29
N ALA A 172 -5.69 -3.38 -20.03
CA ALA A 172 -6.24 -4.30 -19.04
C ALA A 172 -7.75 -4.06 -18.81
N HIS A 173 -8.15 -2.79 -18.64
CA HIS A 173 -9.53 -2.40 -18.37
C HIS A 173 -10.50 -2.78 -19.51
N LYS A 174 -10.03 -2.83 -20.77
CA LYS A 174 -10.84 -3.28 -21.91
C LYS A 174 -11.20 -4.77 -21.84
N VAL A 175 -10.35 -5.59 -21.24
CA VAL A 175 -10.57 -7.05 -21.10
C VAL A 175 -11.42 -7.34 -19.88
N CYS A 176 -11.05 -6.75 -18.75
CA CYS A 176 -11.73 -6.87 -17.48
C CYS A 176 -11.67 -5.51 -16.77
N PRO A 177 -12.81 -4.88 -16.42
CA PRO A 177 -12.80 -3.59 -15.74
C PRO A 177 -11.94 -3.62 -14.47
N VAL A 178 -10.92 -2.78 -14.42
CA VAL A 178 -10.03 -2.62 -13.26
C VAL A 178 -10.76 -1.82 -12.19
N THR A 179 -10.78 -2.31 -10.96
CA THR A 179 -11.42 -1.65 -9.82
C THR A 179 -10.52 -0.60 -9.18
N ALA A 180 -9.26 -0.93 -8.97
CA ALA A 180 -8.32 0.00 -8.34
C ALA A 180 -6.91 -0.17 -8.90
N ILE A 181 -6.14 0.93 -8.85
CA ILE A 181 -4.68 0.84 -8.90
C ILE A 181 -4.11 1.02 -7.50
N GLN A 182 -2.98 0.36 -7.23
CA GLN A 182 -2.24 0.55 -5.99
C GLN A 182 -0.84 1.07 -6.29
N ASN A 183 -0.61 2.35 -6.02
CA ASN A 183 0.64 3.02 -6.34
C ASN A 183 1.21 3.74 -5.13
N ARG A 184 2.52 3.98 -5.14
CA ARG A 184 3.16 4.85 -4.16
C ARG A 184 2.59 6.25 -4.29
N TYR A 185 2.15 6.81 -3.16
CA TYR A 185 1.68 8.17 -3.13
C TYR A 185 1.84 8.79 -1.75
N SER A 186 2.48 9.93 -1.69
CA SER A 186 2.69 10.72 -0.48
C SER A 186 3.02 12.17 -0.84
N MET A 187 3.08 13.07 0.12
CA MET A 187 3.56 14.43 -0.10
C MET A 187 4.94 14.49 -0.75
N MET A 188 5.80 13.48 -0.52
CA MET A 188 7.13 13.36 -1.10
C MET A 188 7.18 12.62 -2.45
N TYR A 189 6.09 12.03 -2.91
CA TYR A 189 6.05 11.28 -4.16
C TYR A 189 4.69 11.42 -4.84
N ARG A 190 4.61 12.28 -5.86
CA ARG A 190 3.36 12.66 -6.54
C ARG A 190 3.34 12.30 -8.03
N ASP A 191 4.32 11.52 -8.51
CA ASP A 191 4.48 11.21 -9.95
C ASP A 191 3.26 10.52 -10.58
N TYR A 192 2.43 9.87 -9.76
CA TYR A 192 1.23 9.19 -10.22
C TYR A 192 -0.01 10.09 -10.31
N GLU A 193 0.07 11.38 -9.94
CA GLU A 193 -1.04 12.33 -10.17
C GLU A 193 -1.37 12.47 -11.67
N LYS A 194 -0.42 12.24 -12.55
CA LYS A 194 -0.62 12.17 -14.01
C LYS A 194 -1.64 11.10 -14.44
N LEU A 195 -1.94 10.12 -13.60
CA LEU A 195 -2.95 9.08 -13.88
C LEU A 195 -4.36 9.50 -13.45
N PHE A 196 -4.54 10.57 -12.67
CA PHE A 196 -5.87 10.98 -12.21
C PHE A 196 -6.89 11.14 -13.33
N PRO A 197 -6.56 11.75 -14.48
CA PRO A 197 -7.53 11.89 -15.58
C PRO A 197 -8.04 10.53 -16.10
N VAL A 198 -7.17 9.55 -16.30
CA VAL A 198 -7.59 8.22 -16.77
C VAL A 198 -8.36 7.44 -15.70
N LEU A 199 -8.01 7.61 -14.41
CA LEU A 199 -8.72 6.97 -13.32
C LEU A 199 -10.16 7.51 -13.18
N GLU A 200 -10.34 8.83 -13.35
CA GLU A 200 -11.65 9.48 -13.35
C GLU A 200 -12.48 9.04 -14.57
N GLU A 201 -11.88 9.01 -15.77
CA GLU A 201 -12.51 8.54 -17.00
C GLU A 201 -13.04 7.10 -16.86
N LEU A 202 -12.21 6.21 -16.34
CA LEU A 202 -12.50 4.78 -16.25
C LEU A 202 -13.20 4.38 -14.94
N LYS A 203 -13.38 5.31 -14.00
CA LYS A 203 -13.91 5.09 -12.66
C LYS A 203 -13.10 4.04 -11.89
N ILE A 204 -11.80 4.27 -11.78
CA ILE A 204 -10.85 3.39 -11.08
C ILE A 204 -10.43 4.07 -9.77
N GLY A 205 -10.44 3.32 -8.66
CA GLY A 205 -9.95 3.79 -7.37
C GLY A 205 -8.42 3.86 -7.31
N PHE A 206 -7.91 4.65 -6.37
CA PHE A 206 -6.47 4.79 -6.13
C PHE A 206 -6.13 4.42 -4.68
N VAL A 207 -5.44 3.31 -4.48
CA VAL A 207 -4.92 2.89 -3.18
C VAL A 207 -3.48 3.37 -3.03
N ALA A 208 -3.23 4.20 -2.01
CA ALA A 208 -1.93 4.82 -1.79
C ALA A 208 -1.08 4.01 -0.80
N PHE A 209 -0.06 3.30 -1.29
CA PHE A 209 0.92 2.67 -0.39
C PHE A 209 2.08 3.62 -0.05
N SER A 210 2.78 3.35 1.05
CA SER A 210 3.81 4.24 1.63
C SER A 210 3.34 5.69 1.81
N PRO A 211 2.12 5.93 2.32
CA PRO A 211 1.54 7.27 2.40
C PRO A 211 2.32 8.20 3.33
N LEU A 212 3.10 7.64 4.26
CA LEU A 212 3.95 8.37 5.20
C LEU A 212 5.44 8.31 4.85
N ALA A 213 5.80 8.05 3.57
CA ALA A 213 7.19 7.92 3.11
C ALA A 213 8.02 6.99 4.02
N ASN A 214 7.48 5.78 4.30
CA ASN A 214 8.08 4.77 5.20
C ASN A 214 8.29 5.25 6.65
N GLY A 215 7.54 6.28 7.06
CA GLY A 215 7.56 6.86 8.40
C GLY A 215 8.29 8.20 8.51
N LEU A 216 8.95 8.70 7.46
CA LEU A 216 9.59 10.02 7.51
C LEU A 216 8.59 11.14 7.85
N LEU A 217 7.40 11.11 7.23
CA LEU A 217 6.36 12.12 7.43
C LEU A 217 5.70 12.08 8.82
N THR A 218 6.13 11.18 9.70
CA THR A 218 5.73 11.21 11.12
C THR A 218 6.54 12.20 11.95
N ALA A 219 7.66 12.72 11.41
CA ALA A 219 8.64 13.53 12.13
C ALA A 219 9.25 12.86 13.39
N ALA A 220 9.16 11.54 13.48
CA ALA A 220 9.62 10.79 14.66
C ALA A 220 11.08 10.33 14.58
N TYR A 221 11.70 10.46 13.41
CA TYR A 221 13.07 9.97 13.16
C TYR A 221 14.01 11.14 12.90
N HIS A 222 15.19 11.10 13.54
CA HIS A 222 16.13 12.21 13.52
C HIS A 222 17.56 11.81 13.13
N SER A 223 17.87 10.53 13.11
CA SER A 223 19.20 10.02 12.76
C SER A 223 19.16 8.72 11.98
N HIS A 224 20.14 8.50 11.12
CA HIS A 224 20.31 7.26 10.34
C HIS A 224 20.46 6.03 11.25
N GLY A 225 21.18 6.15 12.35
CA GLY A 225 21.44 5.04 13.29
C GLY A 225 20.19 4.40 13.90
N GLU A 226 19.04 5.06 13.87
CA GLU A 226 17.78 4.49 14.34
C GLU A 226 17.30 3.27 13.52
N PHE A 227 17.80 3.12 12.29
CA PHE A 227 17.43 2.07 11.35
C PHE A 227 18.48 0.96 11.20
N GLU A 228 19.60 1.04 11.88
CA GLU A 228 20.68 0.03 11.84
C GLU A 228 20.30 -1.24 12.64
N LYS A 229 19.12 -1.78 12.32
CA LYS A 229 18.58 -3.01 12.92
C LYS A 229 18.47 -4.09 11.86
N PRO A 230 18.78 -5.36 12.18
CA PRO A 230 18.64 -6.46 11.24
C PRO A 230 17.21 -6.52 10.65
N GLY A 231 17.11 -6.59 9.32
CA GLY A 231 15.83 -6.69 8.61
C GLY A 231 15.05 -5.38 8.45
N ASP A 232 15.58 -4.23 8.90
CA ASP A 232 14.96 -2.93 8.66
C ASP A 232 15.49 -2.32 7.35
N TYR A 233 14.65 -2.25 6.32
CA TYR A 233 15.01 -1.71 5.01
C TYR A 233 15.28 -0.22 5.00
N ARG A 234 14.86 0.52 6.02
CA ARG A 234 15.00 1.97 6.07
C ARG A 234 16.47 2.42 6.10
N SER A 235 17.37 1.60 6.62
CA SER A 235 18.81 1.87 6.57
C SER A 235 19.37 2.04 5.14
N ALA A 236 18.70 1.44 4.12
CA ALA A 236 19.10 1.55 2.72
C ALA A 236 18.25 2.57 1.92
N MET A 237 17.32 3.27 2.55
CA MET A 237 16.43 4.20 1.87
C MET A 237 17.03 5.61 1.79
N PRO A 238 16.97 6.29 0.61
CA PRO A 238 17.56 7.61 0.43
C PRO A 238 17.11 8.64 1.46
N GLN A 239 15.81 8.67 1.78
CA GLN A 239 15.23 9.65 2.70
C GLN A 239 15.68 9.50 4.16
N PHE A 240 16.31 8.38 4.53
CA PHE A 240 16.81 8.12 5.89
C PHE A 240 18.34 8.13 5.99
N THR A 241 19.07 8.41 4.91
CA THR A 241 20.50 8.70 5.00
C THR A 241 20.72 10.03 5.76
N GLU A 242 21.92 10.26 6.27
CA GLU A 242 22.25 11.55 6.93
C GLU A 242 22.00 12.74 6.00
N GLU A 243 22.38 12.61 4.71
CA GLU A 243 22.14 13.61 3.69
C GLU A 243 20.63 13.80 3.43
N GLY A 244 19.89 12.70 3.23
CA GLY A 244 18.44 12.76 3.00
C GLY A 244 17.68 13.36 4.17
N LEU A 245 18.04 13.03 5.41
CA LEU A 245 17.44 13.65 6.61
C LEU A 245 17.71 15.15 6.66
N LYS A 246 18.94 15.57 6.29
CA LYS A 246 19.33 16.98 6.23
C LYS A 246 18.56 17.74 5.13
N GLU A 247 18.43 17.15 3.94
CA GLU A 247 17.65 17.73 2.84
C GLU A 247 16.17 17.93 3.21
N ASN A 248 15.61 17.02 4.01
CA ASN A 248 14.22 17.07 4.42
C ASN A 248 13.93 17.98 5.64
N ASN A 249 14.94 18.58 6.27
CA ASN A 249 14.76 19.37 7.50
C ASN A 249 13.82 20.56 7.33
N GLU A 250 13.92 21.31 6.23
CA GLU A 250 13.07 22.45 5.95
C GLU A 250 11.62 22.01 5.77
N PHE A 251 11.41 20.97 4.96
CA PHE A 251 10.12 20.38 4.73
C PHE A 251 9.47 19.87 6.03
N MET A 252 10.23 19.13 6.86
CA MET A 252 9.70 18.60 8.11
C MET A 252 9.41 19.72 9.15
N SER A 253 10.18 20.80 9.13
CA SER A 253 9.91 21.98 9.98
C SER A 253 8.61 22.67 9.56
N TRP A 254 8.40 22.85 8.27
CA TRP A 254 7.16 23.40 7.73
C TRP A 254 5.95 22.50 8.05
N MET A 255 6.09 21.17 7.90
CA MET A 255 5.02 20.23 8.26
C MET A 255 4.61 20.32 9.74
N LYS A 256 5.57 20.55 10.65
CA LYS A 256 5.27 20.75 12.08
C LYS A 256 4.44 22.00 12.31
N VAL A 257 4.74 23.11 11.62
CA VAL A 257 3.96 24.36 11.74
C VAL A 257 2.51 24.13 11.33
N ILE A 258 2.26 23.52 10.17
CA ILE A 258 0.88 23.22 9.72
C ILE A 258 0.17 22.28 10.70
N ALA A 259 0.89 21.29 11.21
CA ALA A 259 0.33 20.32 12.16
C ALA A 259 -0.10 21.04 13.47
N GLU A 260 0.71 21.95 13.99
CA GLU A 260 0.38 22.79 15.16
C GLU A 260 -0.85 23.66 14.91
N GLU A 261 -0.95 24.33 13.75
CA GLU A 261 -2.10 25.15 13.39
C GLU A 261 -3.42 24.35 13.33
N LYS A 262 -3.34 23.07 13.00
CA LYS A 262 -4.49 22.15 12.93
C LYS A 262 -4.71 21.33 14.20
N ASN A 263 -3.90 21.52 15.23
CA ASN A 263 -3.88 20.69 16.42
C ASN A 263 -3.77 19.19 16.06
N ALA A 264 -2.86 18.88 15.15
CA ALA A 264 -2.64 17.56 14.58
C ALA A 264 -1.15 17.19 14.58
N THR A 265 -0.83 15.99 14.14
CA THR A 265 0.56 15.58 13.91
C THR A 265 0.92 15.71 12.41
N PRO A 266 2.22 15.77 12.05
CA PRO A 266 2.65 15.74 10.65
C PRO A 266 2.13 14.53 9.88
N ALA A 267 2.06 13.34 10.50
CA ALA A 267 1.48 12.15 9.91
C ALA A 267 0.00 12.34 9.58
N GLN A 268 -0.75 12.91 10.50
CA GLN A 268 -2.18 13.18 10.32
C GLN A 268 -2.41 14.21 9.21
N ILE A 269 -1.63 15.27 9.14
CA ILE A 269 -1.73 16.25 8.02
C ILE A 269 -1.42 15.59 6.67
N SER A 270 -0.40 14.71 6.60
CA SER A 270 -0.07 14.00 5.37
C SER A 270 -1.21 13.11 4.88
N LEU A 271 -1.85 12.37 5.77
CA LEU A 271 -2.98 11.50 5.42
C LEU A 271 -4.23 12.33 5.09
N ALA A 272 -4.55 13.37 5.85
CA ALA A 272 -5.68 14.27 5.60
C ALA A 272 -5.54 14.98 4.24
N TRP A 273 -4.32 15.40 3.87
CA TRP A 273 -4.05 15.96 2.55
C TRP A 273 -4.40 14.97 1.42
N MET A 274 -3.97 13.70 1.53
CA MET A 274 -4.34 12.67 0.54
C MET A 274 -5.85 12.47 0.45
N LEU A 275 -6.52 12.41 1.59
CA LEU A 275 -7.98 12.27 1.64
C LEU A 275 -8.70 13.45 0.97
N ALA A 276 -8.16 14.66 1.08
CA ALA A 276 -8.72 15.86 0.51
C ALA A 276 -8.41 16.05 -1.00
N LYS A 277 -7.41 15.33 -1.54
CA LYS A 277 -7.02 15.43 -2.97
C LYS A 277 -8.11 14.91 -3.89
N LYS A 278 -8.62 13.72 -3.65
CA LYS A 278 -9.64 13.08 -4.49
C LYS A 278 -10.49 12.10 -3.66
N PRO A 279 -11.79 11.98 -3.93
CA PRO A 279 -12.69 11.10 -3.15
C PRO A 279 -12.44 9.60 -3.36
N TYR A 280 -11.68 9.23 -4.38
CA TYR A 280 -11.34 7.85 -4.73
C TYR A 280 -9.92 7.43 -4.28
N ILE A 281 -9.20 8.28 -3.54
CA ILE A 281 -7.88 7.94 -2.97
C ILE A 281 -8.07 7.35 -1.57
N VAL A 282 -7.51 6.17 -1.34
CA VAL A 282 -7.53 5.47 -0.06
C VAL A 282 -6.09 5.17 0.37
N PRO A 283 -5.53 5.90 1.35
CA PRO A 283 -4.23 5.57 1.91
C PRO A 283 -4.29 4.31 2.76
N ILE A 284 -3.21 3.51 2.72
CA ILE A 284 -3.05 2.30 3.52
C ILE A 284 -1.79 2.38 4.40
N PRO A 285 -1.75 3.30 5.39
CA PRO A 285 -0.64 3.34 6.33
C PRO A 285 -0.53 2.04 7.11
N GLY A 286 0.69 1.52 7.26
CA GLY A 286 0.98 0.35 8.08
C GLY A 286 1.72 0.72 9.35
N THR A 287 1.44 0.02 10.44
CA THR A 287 2.16 0.16 11.70
C THR A 287 2.12 -1.14 12.52
N ARG A 288 3.00 -1.25 13.53
CA ARG A 288 2.98 -2.29 14.56
C ARG A 288 2.72 -1.73 15.96
N LYS A 289 2.33 -0.46 16.05
CA LYS A 289 2.09 0.23 17.32
C LYS A 289 0.65 0.73 17.35
N VAL A 290 -0.09 0.37 18.40
CA VAL A 290 -1.49 0.75 18.59
C VAL A 290 -1.66 2.27 18.56
N ASN A 291 -0.85 3.02 19.31
CA ASN A 291 -0.94 4.48 19.32
C ASN A 291 -0.68 5.14 17.94
N ARG A 292 0.13 4.51 17.07
CA ARG A 292 0.33 4.98 15.70
C ARG A 292 -0.84 4.61 14.79
N LEU A 293 -1.49 3.49 15.07
CA LEU A 293 -2.72 3.11 14.39
C LEU A 293 -3.82 4.14 14.69
N GLU A 294 -4.04 4.45 15.96
CA GLU A 294 -5.01 5.47 16.38
C GLU A 294 -4.71 6.81 15.69
N GLU A 295 -3.49 7.31 15.79
CA GLU A 295 -3.03 8.54 15.13
C GLU A 295 -3.34 8.52 13.60
N ASN A 296 -3.10 7.41 12.93
CA ASN A 296 -3.39 7.28 11.50
C ASN A 296 -4.90 7.32 11.21
N MET A 297 -5.72 6.61 11.99
CA MET A 297 -7.17 6.56 11.78
C MET A 297 -7.85 7.90 12.09
N GLU A 298 -7.41 8.60 13.14
CA GLU A 298 -7.89 9.95 13.50
C GLU A 298 -7.61 11.00 12.40
N SER A 299 -6.72 10.70 11.43
CA SER A 299 -6.50 11.59 10.28
C SER A 299 -7.77 11.83 9.45
N ALA A 300 -8.73 10.93 9.51
CA ALA A 300 -10.03 11.03 8.87
C ALA A 300 -10.88 12.20 9.39
N ASP A 301 -10.65 12.61 10.63
CA ASP A 301 -11.38 13.70 11.27
C ASP A 301 -10.83 15.08 10.92
N ILE A 302 -9.63 15.14 10.33
CA ILE A 302 -8.98 16.39 9.95
C ILE A 302 -9.46 16.80 8.56
N LYS A 303 -10.21 17.87 8.50
CA LYS A 303 -10.73 18.40 7.23
C LYS A 303 -9.86 19.56 6.75
N LEU A 304 -9.27 19.39 5.57
CA LEU A 304 -8.55 20.44 4.84
C LEU A 304 -9.46 21.03 3.79
N THR A 305 -9.52 22.35 3.72
CA THR A 305 -10.22 23.06 2.66
C THR A 305 -9.44 22.94 1.34
N GLN A 306 -10.11 23.17 0.20
CA GLN A 306 -9.44 23.16 -1.10
C GLN A 306 -8.37 24.23 -1.22
N ASP A 307 -8.49 25.36 -0.51
CA ASP A 307 -7.47 26.41 -0.46
C ASP A 307 -6.23 25.94 0.30
N GLU A 308 -6.41 25.27 1.42
CA GLU A 308 -5.30 24.67 2.16
C GLU A 308 -4.60 23.56 1.36
N VAL A 309 -5.35 22.70 0.68
CA VAL A 309 -4.76 21.68 -0.21
C VAL A 309 -3.93 22.34 -1.31
N ARG A 310 -4.44 23.42 -1.96
CA ARG A 310 -3.69 24.15 -2.97
C ARG A 310 -2.41 24.78 -2.41
N SER A 311 -2.49 25.42 -1.25
CA SER A 311 -1.32 26.01 -0.60
C SER A 311 -0.26 24.95 -0.27
N ILE A 312 -0.68 23.78 0.21
CA ILE A 312 0.21 22.63 0.44
C ILE A 312 0.85 22.19 -0.87
N ASP A 313 0.07 22.01 -1.94
CA ASP A 313 0.57 21.58 -3.25
C ASP A 313 1.59 22.58 -3.85
N GLU A 314 1.36 23.88 -3.70
CA GLU A 314 2.27 24.93 -4.12
C GLU A 314 3.59 24.86 -3.34
N MET A 315 3.54 24.70 -2.03
CA MET A 315 4.74 24.53 -1.20
C MET A 315 5.51 23.26 -1.59
N LEU A 316 4.83 22.13 -1.76
CA LEU A 316 5.44 20.88 -2.18
C LEU A 316 6.09 20.92 -3.57
N ALA A 317 5.64 21.82 -4.45
CA ALA A 317 6.22 22.01 -5.78
C ALA A 317 7.59 22.72 -5.75
N HIS A 318 7.88 23.45 -4.69
CA HIS A 318 9.09 24.29 -4.56
C HIS A 318 10.02 23.87 -3.41
N MET A 319 9.52 23.06 -2.48
CA MET A 319 10.27 22.61 -1.31
C MET A 319 11.36 21.62 -1.71
N PRO A 320 12.62 21.83 -1.29
CA PRO A 320 13.65 20.81 -1.48
C PRO A 320 13.34 19.57 -0.63
N MET A 321 13.39 18.41 -1.26
CA MET A 321 13.17 17.12 -0.62
C MET A 321 14.09 16.07 -1.21
N SER A 322 14.58 15.15 -0.39
CA SER A 322 15.33 14.00 -0.86
C SER A 322 14.48 13.08 -1.75
N GLN A 323 15.12 12.23 -2.50
CA GLN A 323 14.42 11.11 -3.13
C GLN A 323 13.85 10.18 -2.07
N VAL A 324 12.73 9.54 -2.38
CA VAL A 324 12.17 8.47 -1.55
C VAL A 324 12.49 7.11 -2.16
N PHE A 325 12.49 6.08 -1.31
CA PHE A 325 12.76 4.71 -1.73
C PHE A 325 11.83 4.28 -2.86
N GLY A 326 12.41 3.88 -3.98
CA GLY A 326 11.73 3.47 -5.21
C GLY A 326 11.12 2.06 -5.21
N GLY A 327 11.16 1.34 -4.08
CA GLY A 327 10.79 -0.09 -4.02
C GLY A 327 11.98 -1.00 -4.35
N SER A 328 11.84 -2.29 -4.08
CA SER A 328 12.86 -3.28 -4.45
C SER A 328 13.09 -3.28 -5.96
N LYS A 329 14.37 -3.26 -6.38
CA LYS A 329 14.70 -3.35 -7.81
C LYS A 329 14.25 -4.71 -8.32
N ILE A 330 13.24 -4.71 -9.17
CA ILE A 330 12.85 -5.88 -9.94
C ILE A 330 13.82 -5.97 -11.12
N GLN A 331 14.48 -7.11 -11.30
CA GLN A 331 15.35 -7.30 -12.45
C GLN A 331 14.49 -7.20 -13.72
N LYS A 332 14.78 -6.19 -14.53
CA LYS A 332 14.32 -6.18 -15.92
C LYS A 332 15.15 -7.23 -16.66
N LYS A 333 14.53 -8.31 -17.09
CA LYS A 333 15.11 -9.20 -18.09
C LYS A 333 15.20 -8.52 -19.43
#